data_00dd22364b9c84a72af0df7f6fe08215
#
_entry.id   00dd22364b9c84a72af0df7f6fe08215
#
_cell.length_a   1.000
_cell.length_b   1.000
_cell.length_c   1.000
_cell.angle_alpha   90.00
_cell.angle_beta   90.00
_cell.angle_gamma   90.00
#
_symmetry.space_group_name_H-M   'P 1'
#
loop_
_entity.id
_entity.type
_entity.pdbx_description
1 polymer ?
#
loop_
_entity_poly.entity_id
_entity_poly.type
_entity_poly.pdbx_seq_one_letter_code
_entity_poly.pdbx_strand_id
1 'polypeptide(L)'
;MRSRWMVAAALLALAFSARAEQSDLGGQARVALRKAVEFYRTKVAAHGGYHFRYTADLSYGRSEHTETPHRVEVQREGTPIVGMAYLDAYEATGDRYYLEAAQDVANLLVRGQLCSGGWDYFIEFDPGKRGQFGYRADRECNGPLAAEAKGVTNLDDNVTQACLRLLMRVDRDLEFKDAKIHEAARFALDSLIKAQYANGAWPQRYSRFPDPKGFPVKRASYPESWPRDWPGSNYYSHYTFNDNSIVDAIDALLEAARVYNEPRYRAAAERGGDFILLAQMPEPQPGWAQQYDRDMHPAWARRFEPPSVTGGESQSVMKMLVVLYRETGNRKYLEPLPRALAYYKRSILPEVENPSEIRRRACPEGTACLARFYELRTNRPLYITKGTRVSVLDQSATTVDGYEVSYSDASVITHYGVLTSGERLKQIEREYQEIVHADPATLRRPDRLHGLSPWSGREAPIGSGVREGAEAPGGLQERARAVIAALDARGASVEKGTIGKADRIVSVFASRDMVVSLAGKAYPMKENDTLDIYPGGEPPRQRIIVSQTFARNIGLLSRYLAR
;
A
#
# COMPACT_ATOMS: atom_id res chain seq x y z
N MET A 1 -40.11 5.46 49.42
CA MET A 1 -38.73 4.95 49.65
C MET A 1 -38.45 3.59 48.99
N ARG A 2 -39.37 2.63 49.00
CA ARG A 2 -39.15 1.27 48.41
C ARG A 2 -38.86 1.24 46.89
N SER A 3 -39.39 2.17 46.09
CA SER A 3 -39.21 2.16 44.64
C SER A 3 -37.78 2.62 44.17
N ARG A 4 -37.14 3.49 44.94
CA ARG A 4 -35.76 3.94 44.63
C ARG A 4 -34.71 2.86 44.89
N TRP A 5 -34.93 1.99 45.87
CA TRP A 5 -34.00 0.87 46.14
C TRP A 5 -34.11 -0.26 45.09
N MET A 6 -35.28 -0.49 44.52
CA MET A 6 -35.45 -1.50 43.46
C MET A 6 -34.82 -1.06 42.15
N VAL A 7 -34.87 0.24 41.81
CA VAL A 7 -34.19 0.76 40.61
C VAL A 7 -32.67 0.72 40.76
N ALA A 8 -32.16 1.07 41.95
CA ALA A 8 -30.70 1.00 42.21
C ALA A 8 -30.19 -0.45 42.19
N ALA A 9 -30.94 -1.41 42.72
CA ALA A 9 -30.58 -2.83 42.69
C ALA A 9 -30.62 -3.39 41.26
N ALA A 10 -31.59 -3.00 40.44
CA ALA A 10 -31.69 -3.40 39.03
C ALA A 10 -30.54 -2.82 38.19
N LEU A 11 -30.13 -1.56 38.42
CA LEU A 11 -29.00 -0.93 37.75
C LEU A 11 -27.66 -1.57 38.15
N LEU A 12 -27.51 -1.93 39.45
CA LEU A 12 -26.36 -2.67 39.92
C LEU A 12 -26.27 -4.07 39.34
N ALA A 13 -27.39 -4.79 39.27
CA ALA A 13 -27.45 -6.14 38.67
C ALA A 13 -27.13 -6.10 37.16
N LEU A 14 -27.62 -5.09 36.44
CA LEU A 14 -27.31 -4.87 35.02
C LEU A 14 -25.84 -4.50 34.84
N ALA A 15 -25.25 -3.69 35.72
CA ALA A 15 -23.83 -3.36 35.66
C ALA A 15 -22.93 -4.58 35.99
N PHE A 16 -23.34 -5.42 36.94
CA PHE A 16 -22.64 -6.68 37.25
C PHE A 16 -22.72 -7.70 36.12
N SER A 17 -23.89 -7.86 35.49
CA SER A 17 -24.04 -8.77 34.37
C SER A 17 -23.25 -8.29 33.13
N ALA A 18 -23.30 -6.99 32.83
CA ALA A 18 -22.52 -6.42 31.74
C ALA A 18 -20.98 -6.56 31.98
N ARG A 19 -20.54 -6.41 33.22
CA ARG A 19 -19.13 -6.56 33.59
C ARG A 19 -18.68 -8.03 33.54
N ALA A 20 -19.54 -8.97 33.96
CA ALA A 20 -19.27 -10.40 33.85
C ALA A 20 -19.23 -10.86 32.38
N GLU A 21 -20.15 -10.38 31.55
CA GLU A 21 -20.18 -10.67 30.13
C GLU A 21 -18.97 -10.05 29.39
N GLN A 22 -18.54 -8.88 29.78
CA GLN A 22 -17.33 -8.22 29.24
C GLN A 22 -16.05 -8.94 29.66
N SER A 23 -15.96 -9.45 30.91
CA SER A 23 -14.81 -10.23 31.38
C SER A 23 -14.72 -11.58 30.67
N ASP A 24 -15.84 -12.24 30.39
CA ASP A 24 -15.90 -13.48 29.64
C ASP A 24 -15.47 -13.29 28.18
N LEU A 25 -15.94 -12.24 27.51
CA LEU A 25 -15.52 -11.91 26.14
C LEU A 25 -14.04 -11.54 26.07
N GLY A 26 -13.50 -10.86 27.08
CA GLY A 26 -12.07 -10.57 27.19
C GLY A 26 -11.22 -11.84 27.26
N GLY A 27 -11.65 -12.82 28.05
CA GLY A 27 -11.04 -14.15 28.09
C GLY A 27 -11.09 -14.87 26.75
N GLN A 28 -12.25 -14.91 26.14
CA GLN A 28 -12.46 -15.51 24.82
C GLN A 28 -11.58 -14.81 23.75
N ALA A 29 -11.47 -13.48 23.77
CA ALA A 29 -10.64 -12.72 22.84
C ALA A 29 -9.15 -13.05 23.00
N ARG A 30 -8.63 -13.21 24.23
CA ARG A 30 -7.24 -13.64 24.49
C ARG A 30 -6.97 -15.04 23.95
N VAL A 31 -7.88 -15.98 24.17
CA VAL A 31 -7.77 -17.35 23.66
C VAL A 31 -7.80 -17.38 22.14
N ALA A 32 -8.71 -16.64 21.53
CA ALA A 32 -8.84 -16.55 20.08
C ALA A 32 -7.57 -15.90 19.45
N LEU A 33 -7.08 -14.81 20.04
CA LEU A 33 -5.86 -14.12 19.63
C LEU A 33 -4.66 -15.08 19.66
N ARG A 34 -4.47 -15.78 20.79
CA ARG A 34 -3.37 -16.73 20.96
C ARG A 34 -3.43 -17.84 19.92
N LYS A 35 -4.59 -18.43 19.73
CA LYS A 35 -4.81 -19.54 18.81
C LYS A 35 -4.56 -19.13 17.35
N ALA A 36 -5.04 -17.96 16.95
CA ALA A 36 -4.82 -17.46 15.60
C ALA A 36 -3.33 -17.17 15.32
N VAL A 37 -2.62 -16.55 16.26
CA VAL A 37 -1.19 -16.27 16.13
C VAL A 37 -0.38 -17.58 16.12
N GLU A 38 -0.70 -18.52 16.99
CA GLU A 38 -0.04 -19.83 17.01
C GLU A 38 -0.21 -20.58 15.69
N PHE A 39 -1.41 -20.59 15.12
CA PHE A 39 -1.68 -21.17 13.82
C PHE A 39 -0.83 -20.53 12.72
N TYR A 40 -0.78 -19.21 12.64
CA TYR A 40 0.02 -18.51 11.63
C TYR A 40 1.51 -18.75 11.83
N ARG A 41 2.01 -18.58 13.06
CA ARG A 41 3.44 -18.77 13.39
C ARG A 41 3.94 -20.16 13.11
N THR A 42 3.12 -21.21 13.40
CA THR A 42 3.60 -22.60 13.39
C THR A 42 3.14 -23.42 12.19
N LYS A 43 2.05 -23.04 11.50
CA LYS A 43 1.46 -23.81 10.40
C LYS A 43 1.49 -23.08 9.07
N VAL A 44 1.31 -21.74 9.06
CA VAL A 44 1.23 -20.96 7.82
C VAL A 44 2.62 -20.46 7.40
N ALA A 45 3.49 -20.14 8.35
CA ALA A 45 4.81 -19.59 8.07
C ALA A 45 5.66 -20.53 7.20
N ALA A 46 6.23 -20.00 6.12
CA ALA A 46 7.26 -20.64 5.33
C ALA A 46 8.58 -19.87 5.54
N HIS A 47 9.62 -20.55 6.07
CA HIS A 47 10.89 -19.91 6.43
C HIS A 47 10.78 -18.73 7.42
N GLY A 48 9.61 -18.52 8.03
CA GLY A 48 9.29 -17.38 8.89
C GLY A 48 8.57 -16.23 8.16
N GLY A 49 8.23 -16.41 6.89
CA GLY A 49 7.51 -15.41 6.08
C GLY A 49 6.17 -15.93 5.56
N TYR A 50 5.47 -15.07 4.83
CA TYR A 50 4.06 -15.27 4.48
C TYR A 50 3.76 -14.85 3.06
N HIS A 51 2.77 -15.54 2.45
CA HIS A 51 2.12 -15.13 1.22
C HIS A 51 0.84 -14.34 1.50
N PHE A 52 0.25 -13.75 0.47
CA PHE A 52 -1.02 -13.03 0.57
C PHE A 52 -2.19 -13.99 0.87
N ARG A 53 -2.18 -15.17 0.26
CA ARG A 53 -3.28 -16.14 0.31
C ARG A 53 -2.74 -17.56 0.35
N TYR A 54 -3.54 -18.44 0.97
CA TYR A 54 -3.30 -19.86 1.05
C TYR A 54 -4.59 -20.63 0.81
N THR A 55 -4.50 -21.85 0.27
CA THR A 55 -5.60 -22.80 0.35
C THR A 55 -5.91 -23.13 1.81
N ALA A 56 -7.15 -23.47 2.13
CA ALA A 56 -7.55 -23.74 3.52
C ALA A 56 -6.83 -24.94 4.16
N ASP A 57 -6.31 -25.86 3.34
CA ASP A 57 -5.49 -27.00 3.75
C ASP A 57 -3.98 -26.70 3.80
N LEU A 58 -3.58 -25.47 3.42
CA LEU A 58 -2.19 -25.01 3.34
C LEU A 58 -1.32 -25.76 2.31
N SER A 59 -1.89 -26.53 1.41
CA SER A 59 -1.14 -27.23 0.36
C SER A 59 -0.51 -26.26 -0.67
N TYR A 60 -1.06 -25.06 -0.80
CA TYR A 60 -0.56 -24.04 -1.72
C TYR A 60 -0.73 -22.63 -1.14
N GLY A 61 0.30 -21.81 -1.29
CA GLY A 61 0.29 -20.39 -0.93
C GLY A 61 0.78 -19.54 -2.09
N ARG A 62 0.19 -18.35 -2.24
CA ARG A 62 0.51 -17.44 -3.35
C ARG A 62 0.38 -15.97 -2.98
N SER A 63 1.24 -15.17 -3.61
CA SER A 63 1.21 -13.72 -3.63
C SER A 63 1.21 -13.19 -5.07
N GLU A 64 1.56 -11.93 -5.25
CA GLU A 64 1.66 -11.33 -6.58
C GLU A 64 2.85 -11.88 -7.37
N HIS A 65 4.01 -12.00 -6.71
CA HIS A 65 5.28 -12.38 -7.33
C HIS A 65 5.78 -13.76 -6.91
N THR A 66 5.11 -14.40 -5.95
CA THR A 66 5.61 -15.63 -5.32
C THR A 66 4.53 -16.67 -5.13
N GLU A 67 5.00 -17.91 -5.03
CA GLU A 67 4.23 -19.06 -4.60
C GLU A 67 5.11 -20.01 -3.76
N THR A 68 4.46 -20.86 -2.94
CA THR A 68 5.17 -21.89 -2.16
C THR A 68 5.95 -22.86 -3.05
N PRO A 69 7.00 -23.56 -2.51
CA PRO A 69 7.44 -23.51 -1.11
C PRO A 69 8.67 -22.62 -0.85
N HIS A 70 9.38 -22.13 -1.87
CA HIS A 70 10.74 -21.61 -1.74
C HIS A 70 10.86 -20.10 -1.66
N ARG A 71 9.79 -19.36 -1.90
CA ARG A 71 9.78 -17.91 -1.84
C ARG A 71 8.77 -17.41 -0.84
N VAL A 72 9.06 -16.27 -0.24
CA VAL A 72 8.10 -15.56 0.59
C VAL A 72 7.98 -14.11 0.09
N GLU A 73 6.78 -13.58 0.12
CA GLU A 73 6.49 -12.22 -0.30
C GLU A 73 6.82 -11.24 0.82
N VAL A 74 7.54 -10.15 0.50
CA VAL A 74 7.84 -9.09 1.46
C VAL A 74 7.20 -7.74 1.09
N GLN A 75 6.34 -7.74 0.09
CA GLN A 75 5.39 -6.66 -0.14
C GLN A 75 4.46 -6.54 1.07
N ARG A 76 3.97 -5.34 1.35
CA ARG A 76 3.23 -5.01 2.56
C ARG A 76 2.18 -6.05 2.97
N GLU A 77 1.37 -6.51 2.03
CA GLU A 77 0.24 -7.43 2.25
C GLU A 77 0.64 -8.87 2.61
N GLY A 78 1.93 -9.19 2.50
CA GLY A 78 2.52 -10.48 2.84
C GLY A 78 3.16 -10.51 4.22
N THR A 79 4.46 -10.77 4.25
CA THR A 79 5.25 -10.92 5.47
C THR A 79 5.17 -9.74 6.43
N PRO A 80 5.31 -8.46 6.01
CA PRO A 80 5.31 -7.34 6.93
C PRO A 80 4.00 -7.16 7.70
N ILE A 81 2.84 -7.34 7.05
CA ILE A 81 1.54 -7.15 7.72
C ILE A 81 1.32 -8.18 8.84
N VAL A 82 1.80 -9.41 8.64
CA VAL A 82 1.68 -10.46 9.65
C VAL A 82 2.59 -10.16 10.84
N GLY A 83 3.85 -9.75 10.60
CA GLY A 83 4.77 -9.35 11.67
C GLY A 83 4.24 -8.17 12.48
N MET A 84 3.64 -7.18 11.82
CA MET A 84 3.02 -6.04 12.49
C MET A 84 1.80 -6.44 13.32
N ALA A 85 0.99 -7.39 12.84
CA ALA A 85 -0.13 -7.92 13.62
C ALA A 85 0.34 -8.61 14.93
N TYR A 86 1.48 -9.27 14.90
CA TYR A 86 2.09 -9.83 16.12
C TYR A 86 2.51 -8.73 17.11
N LEU A 87 3.06 -7.62 16.62
CA LEU A 87 3.36 -6.45 17.46
C LEU A 87 2.10 -5.82 18.04
N ASP A 88 1.03 -5.69 17.25
CA ASP A 88 -0.27 -5.20 17.76
C ASP A 88 -0.77 -6.09 18.92
N ALA A 89 -0.60 -7.42 18.81
CA ALA A 89 -0.97 -8.36 19.86
C ALA A 89 -0.06 -8.22 21.09
N TYR A 90 1.23 -8.01 20.91
CA TYR A 90 2.18 -7.75 22.00
C TYR A 90 1.85 -6.45 22.74
N GLU A 91 1.68 -5.35 22.03
CA GLU A 91 1.35 -4.04 22.61
C GLU A 91 0.03 -4.09 23.43
N ALA A 92 -0.96 -4.85 22.95
CA ALA A 92 -2.25 -4.95 23.62
C ALA A 92 -2.25 -5.86 24.86
N THR A 93 -1.33 -6.83 24.93
CA THR A 93 -1.40 -7.89 25.96
C THR A 93 -0.17 -7.96 26.87
N GLY A 94 0.97 -7.46 26.44
CA GLY A 94 2.28 -7.64 27.08
C GLY A 94 2.83 -9.06 27.00
N ASP A 95 2.16 -10.00 26.31
CA ASP A 95 2.61 -11.39 26.19
C ASP A 95 3.79 -11.50 25.20
N ARG A 96 4.96 -11.85 25.74
CA ARG A 96 6.21 -11.95 24.97
C ARG A 96 6.17 -12.96 23.82
N TYR A 97 5.26 -13.91 23.85
CA TYR A 97 5.07 -14.85 22.74
C TYR A 97 4.80 -14.14 21.41
N TYR A 98 4.06 -13.03 21.45
CA TYR A 98 3.77 -12.26 20.26
C TYR A 98 4.97 -11.43 19.78
N LEU A 99 5.77 -10.91 20.72
CA LEU A 99 7.04 -10.24 20.37
C LEU A 99 8.03 -11.24 19.75
N GLU A 100 8.12 -12.45 20.29
CA GLU A 100 8.95 -13.53 19.72
C GLU A 100 8.46 -13.91 18.31
N ALA A 101 7.14 -13.98 18.08
CA ALA A 101 6.59 -14.22 16.76
C ALA A 101 6.96 -13.10 15.77
N ALA A 102 6.93 -11.84 16.19
CA ALA A 102 7.38 -10.70 15.39
C ALA A 102 8.89 -10.73 15.13
N GLN A 103 9.68 -11.16 16.14
CA GLN A 103 11.13 -11.33 16.00
C GLN A 103 11.50 -12.44 15.00
N ASP A 104 10.73 -13.54 14.92
CA ASP A 104 10.91 -14.57 13.88
C ASP A 104 10.79 -13.96 12.47
N VAL A 105 9.79 -13.07 12.27
CA VAL A 105 9.61 -12.37 11.00
C VAL A 105 10.74 -11.37 10.75
N ALA A 106 11.18 -10.63 11.76
CA ALA A 106 12.30 -9.71 11.65
C ALA A 106 13.59 -10.44 11.25
N ASN A 107 13.85 -11.60 11.85
CA ASN A 107 15.00 -12.45 11.50
C ASN A 107 14.94 -12.97 10.06
N LEU A 108 13.75 -13.24 9.52
CA LEU A 108 13.58 -13.53 8.10
C LEU A 108 14.00 -12.34 7.24
N LEU A 109 13.52 -11.12 7.57
CA LEU A 109 13.87 -9.91 6.84
C LEU A 109 15.39 -9.65 6.87
N VAL A 110 16.05 -9.85 8.01
CA VAL A 110 17.52 -9.79 8.12
C VAL A 110 18.20 -10.73 7.12
N ARG A 111 17.71 -11.97 6.97
CA ARG A 111 18.24 -12.94 6.01
C ARG A 111 17.99 -12.57 4.55
N GLY A 112 16.96 -11.78 4.27
CA GLY A 112 16.57 -11.34 2.93
C GLY A 112 17.01 -9.93 2.58
N GLN A 113 17.74 -9.23 3.45
CA GLN A 113 18.20 -7.88 3.19
C GLN A 113 19.28 -7.86 2.11
N LEU A 114 19.10 -7.00 1.10
CA LEU A 114 20.02 -6.84 0.00
C LEU A 114 21.24 -5.97 0.37
N CYS A 115 22.33 -6.14 -0.33
CA CYS A 115 23.52 -5.28 -0.24
C CYS A 115 23.23 -3.80 -0.55
N SER A 116 22.21 -3.52 -1.33
CA SER A 116 21.70 -2.15 -1.57
C SER A 116 20.89 -1.57 -0.40
N GLY A 117 20.63 -2.34 0.63
CA GLY A 117 20.09 -1.91 1.93
C GLY A 117 18.65 -2.29 2.19
N GLY A 118 17.82 -2.42 1.19
CA GLY A 118 16.40 -2.76 1.33
C GLY A 118 16.08 -4.17 0.86
N TRP A 119 14.87 -4.34 0.33
CA TRP A 119 14.33 -5.62 -0.13
C TRP A 119 13.72 -5.47 -1.52
N ASP A 120 13.70 -6.58 -2.28
CA ASP A 120 12.90 -6.74 -3.48
C ASP A 120 11.54 -7.36 -3.09
N TYR A 121 10.65 -7.62 -4.01
CA TYR A 121 9.31 -8.15 -3.76
C TYR A 121 9.29 -9.46 -2.95
N PHE A 122 10.33 -10.26 -3.04
CA PHE A 122 10.40 -11.55 -2.36
C PHE A 122 11.81 -11.89 -1.85
N ILE A 123 11.85 -12.86 -0.95
CA ILE A 123 13.10 -13.51 -0.52
C ILE A 123 13.12 -14.94 -1.07
N GLU A 124 14.22 -15.30 -1.75
CA GLU A 124 14.46 -16.62 -2.30
C GLU A 124 15.12 -17.53 -1.27
N PHE A 125 14.57 -18.73 -1.08
CA PHE A 125 15.09 -19.76 -0.18
C PHE A 125 15.47 -21.06 -0.88
N ASP A 126 15.22 -21.21 -2.19
CA ASP A 126 15.70 -22.34 -2.98
C ASP A 126 17.25 -22.33 -2.97
N PRO A 127 17.92 -23.36 -2.40
CA PRO A 127 19.38 -23.40 -2.33
C PRO A 127 20.07 -23.28 -3.69
N GLY A 128 19.44 -23.78 -4.76
CA GLY A 128 19.95 -23.71 -6.12
C GLY A 128 19.84 -22.32 -6.77
N LYS A 129 19.00 -21.44 -6.22
CA LYS A 129 18.72 -20.11 -6.78
C LYS A 129 19.19 -18.98 -5.89
N ARG A 130 19.18 -19.15 -4.57
CA ARG A 130 19.45 -18.12 -3.58
C ARG A 130 20.80 -17.42 -3.80
N GLY A 131 21.84 -18.17 -4.19
CA GLY A 131 23.16 -17.64 -4.48
C GLY A 131 23.24 -16.64 -5.65
N GLN A 132 22.16 -16.50 -6.45
CA GLN A 132 22.08 -15.52 -7.53
C GLN A 132 21.69 -14.11 -7.02
N PHE A 133 21.17 -14.01 -5.78
CA PHE A 133 20.69 -12.75 -5.22
C PHE A 133 21.75 -12.08 -4.33
N GLY A 134 21.65 -10.76 -4.24
CA GLY A 134 22.59 -9.91 -3.47
C GLY A 134 22.25 -9.82 -1.98
N TYR A 135 21.91 -10.94 -1.32
CA TYR A 135 21.62 -10.92 0.11
C TYR A 135 22.89 -10.75 0.95
N ARG A 136 22.88 -9.78 1.87
CA ARG A 136 23.98 -9.50 2.80
C ARG A 136 24.34 -10.67 3.68
N ALA A 137 23.36 -11.52 4.02
CA ALA A 137 23.58 -12.69 4.86
C ALA A 137 24.48 -13.75 4.19
N ASP A 138 24.62 -13.69 2.87
CA ASP A 138 25.26 -14.76 2.08
C ASP A 138 26.56 -14.30 1.41
N ARG A 139 26.88 -12.98 1.44
CA ARG A 139 28.06 -12.44 0.74
C ARG A 139 28.55 -11.12 1.28
N GLU A 140 29.79 -10.79 0.95
CA GLU A 140 30.34 -9.44 1.13
C GLU A 140 29.76 -8.46 0.09
N CYS A 141 29.31 -7.30 0.55
CA CYS A 141 28.62 -6.31 -0.29
C CYS A 141 29.57 -5.45 -1.15
N ASN A 142 30.86 -5.45 -0.88
CA ASN A 142 31.86 -4.61 -1.55
C ASN A 142 32.60 -5.31 -2.71
N GLY A 143 32.23 -6.54 -3.04
CA GLY A 143 32.90 -7.34 -4.06
C GLY A 143 32.27 -7.22 -5.46
N PRO A 144 33.00 -7.63 -6.52
CA PRO A 144 32.49 -7.64 -7.91
C PRO A 144 31.18 -8.43 -8.07
N LEU A 145 31.04 -9.54 -7.34
CA LEU A 145 29.86 -10.40 -7.36
C LEU A 145 28.58 -9.71 -6.85
N ALA A 146 28.71 -8.68 -6.01
CA ALA A 146 27.56 -7.91 -5.55
C ALA A 146 26.98 -7.02 -6.66
N ALA A 147 27.79 -6.59 -7.61
CA ALA A 147 27.38 -5.73 -8.72
C ALA A 147 26.55 -6.46 -9.79
N GLU A 148 26.72 -7.78 -9.91
CA GLU A 148 26.02 -8.65 -10.88
C GLU A 148 24.87 -9.44 -10.25
N ALA A 149 24.71 -9.36 -8.93
CA ALA A 149 23.68 -10.10 -8.22
C ALA A 149 22.27 -9.60 -8.55
N LYS A 150 21.33 -10.52 -8.62
CA LYS A 150 19.90 -10.22 -8.75
C LYS A 150 19.36 -9.57 -7.48
N GLY A 151 18.24 -8.87 -7.64
CA GLY A 151 17.56 -8.16 -6.56
C GLY A 151 17.95 -6.69 -6.51
N VAL A 152 16.94 -5.86 -6.33
CA VAL A 152 17.07 -4.40 -6.21
C VAL A 152 16.32 -3.94 -4.97
N THR A 153 16.83 -2.94 -4.28
CA THR A 153 16.02 -2.27 -3.26
C THR A 153 14.83 -1.61 -3.94
N ASN A 154 13.65 -1.99 -3.54
CA ASN A 154 12.39 -1.61 -4.17
C ASN A 154 11.57 -0.74 -3.23
N LEU A 155 11.22 0.48 -3.65
CA LEU A 155 10.34 1.40 -2.93
C LEU A 155 8.90 1.36 -3.46
N ASP A 156 8.65 0.61 -4.55
CA ASP A 156 7.33 0.37 -5.09
C ASP A 156 6.48 -0.46 -4.12
N ASP A 157 5.17 -0.31 -4.16
CA ASP A 157 4.22 -1.10 -3.37
C ASP A 157 4.55 -1.18 -1.87
N ASN A 158 5.24 -0.19 -1.33
CA ASN A 158 5.63 -0.14 0.08
C ASN A 158 6.47 -1.37 0.52
N VAL A 159 7.32 -1.90 -0.37
CA VAL A 159 8.14 -3.10 -0.09
C VAL A 159 9.18 -2.81 0.99
N THR A 160 10.18 -2.01 0.67
CA THR A 160 11.28 -1.69 1.61
C THR A 160 10.77 -0.93 2.83
N GLN A 161 9.84 -0.02 2.65
CA GLN A 161 9.32 0.81 3.74
C GLN A 161 8.54 -0.03 4.77
N ALA A 162 7.75 -1.01 4.33
CA ALA A 162 7.03 -1.90 5.25
C ALA A 162 7.97 -2.84 6.02
N CYS A 163 8.97 -3.41 5.33
CA CYS A 163 10.01 -4.22 5.97
C CYS A 163 10.78 -3.41 7.02
N LEU A 164 11.18 -2.19 6.66
CA LEU A 164 11.92 -1.29 7.53
C LEU A 164 11.11 -0.89 8.77
N ARG A 165 9.81 -0.58 8.62
CA ARG A 165 8.93 -0.26 9.75
C ARG A 165 8.82 -1.42 10.73
N LEU A 166 8.64 -2.65 10.21
CA LEU A 166 8.58 -3.84 11.05
C LEU A 166 9.89 -4.01 11.83
N LEU A 167 11.05 -3.91 11.15
CA LEU A 167 12.34 -4.02 11.83
C LEU A 167 12.52 -2.96 12.92
N MET A 168 12.20 -1.70 12.65
CA MET A 168 12.32 -0.60 13.63
C MET A 168 11.45 -0.83 14.86
N ARG A 169 10.23 -1.33 14.70
CA ARG A 169 9.32 -1.58 15.83
C ARG A 169 9.75 -2.80 16.64
N VAL A 170 10.14 -3.89 15.99
CA VAL A 170 10.70 -5.06 16.68
C VAL A 170 11.97 -4.68 17.44
N ASP A 171 12.87 -3.91 16.84
CA ASP A 171 14.09 -3.42 17.47
C ASP A 171 13.81 -2.57 18.73
N ARG A 172 12.86 -1.63 18.62
CA ARG A 172 12.39 -0.83 19.76
C ARG A 172 11.84 -1.72 20.89
N ASP A 173 10.96 -2.67 20.55
CA ASP A 173 10.25 -3.50 21.52
C ASP A 173 11.19 -4.57 22.15
N LEU A 174 12.29 -4.89 21.46
CA LEU A 174 13.43 -5.63 22.00
C LEU A 174 14.43 -4.73 22.74
N GLU A 175 14.10 -3.45 22.97
CA GLU A 175 14.95 -2.47 23.67
C GLU A 175 16.34 -2.32 23.01
N PHE A 176 16.41 -2.48 21.69
CA PHE A 176 17.64 -2.39 20.88
C PHE A 176 18.71 -3.46 21.24
N LYS A 177 18.32 -4.55 21.87
CA LYS A 177 19.24 -5.59 22.38
C LYS A 177 19.57 -6.67 21.34
N ASP A 178 18.78 -6.84 20.28
CA ASP A 178 19.09 -7.76 19.20
C ASP A 178 20.02 -7.07 18.18
N ALA A 179 21.31 -7.36 18.29
CA ALA A 179 22.34 -6.71 17.47
C ALA A 179 22.13 -6.91 15.96
N LYS A 180 21.55 -8.02 15.51
CA LYS A 180 21.32 -8.32 14.10
C LYS A 180 20.16 -7.50 13.55
N ILE A 181 19.05 -7.45 14.28
CA ILE A 181 17.88 -6.66 13.90
C ILE A 181 18.23 -5.17 13.94
N HIS A 182 18.90 -4.72 15.02
CA HIS A 182 19.34 -3.33 15.16
C HIS A 182 20.24 -2.90 14.00
N GLU A 183 21.26 -3.68 13.67
CA GLU A 183 22.18 -3.39 12.58
C GLU A 183 21.46 -3.39 11.22
N ALA A 184 20.57 -4.34 10.95
CA ALA A 184 19.83 -4.42 9.71
C ALA A 184 18.89 -3.22 9.51
N ALA A 185 18.18 -2.79 10.55
CA ALA A 185 17.34 -1.60 10.50
C ALA A 185 18.17 -0.33 10.21
N ARG A 186 19.30 -0.17 10.90
CA ARG A 186 20.23 0.96 10.72
C ARG A 186 20.83 0.97 9.31
N PHE A 187 21.26 -0.17 8.82
CA PHE A 187 21.81 -0.31 7.47
C PHE A 187 20.78 0.06 6.39
N ALA A 188 19.52 -0.36 6.55
CA ALA A 188 18.46 0.00 5.62
C ALA A 188 18.18 1.51 5.63
N LEU A 189 18.13 2.14 6.81
CA LEU A 189 17.93 3.58 6.96
C LEU A 189 19.08 4.37 6.34
N ASP A 190 20.31 3.97 6.58
CA ASP A 190 21.49 4.63 6.02
C ASP A 190 21.54 4.51 4.49
N SER A 191 21.13 3.34 3.98
CA SER A 191 21.02 3.10 2.55
C SER A 191 19.92 3.94 1.91
N LEU A 192 18.77 4.07 2.57
CA LEU A 192 17.67 4.93 2.11
C LEU A 192 18.10 6.41 2.04
N ILE A 193 18.85 6.90 3.03
CA ILE A 193 19.41 8.26 2.99
C ILE A 193 20.43 8.40 1.85
N LYS A 194 21.30 7.42 1.64
CA LYS A 194 22.28 7.43 0.54
C LYS A 194 21.64 7.38 -0.85
N ALA A 195 20.46 6.74 -0.96
CA ALA A 195 19.70 6.67 -2.21
C ALA A 195 18.91 7.95 -2.51
N GLN A 196 18.85 8.89 -1.57
CA GLN A 196 18.15 10.15 -1.74
C GLN A 196 18.91 11.06 -2.72
N TYR A 197 18.22 11.52 -3.75
CA TYR A 197 18.77 12.48 -4.71
C TYR A 197 19.04 13.86 -4.09
N ALA A 198 19.86 14.67 -4.75
CA ALA A 198 20.19 16.02 -4.28
C ALA A 198 18.96 16.93 -4.10
N ASN A 199 17.90 16.72 -4.91
CA ASN A 199 16.63 17.44 -4.80
C ASN A 199 15.69 16.90 -3.70
N GLY A 200 16.08 15.86 -2.99
CA GLY A 200 15.30 15.25 -1.90
C GLY A 200 14.41 14.08 -2.32
N ALA A 201 14.27 13.76 -3.60
CA ALA A 201 13.52 12.61 -4.09
C ALA A 201 14.26 11.28 -3.90
N TRP A 202 13.58 10.20 -4.25
CA TRP A 202 14.16 8.87 -4.38
C TRP A 202 13.81 8.25 -5.73
N PRO A 203 14.65 7.32 -6.24
CA PRO A 203 14.28 6.43 -7.34
C PRO A 203 13.20 5.44 -6.87
N GLN A 204 12.43 4.90 -7.80
CA GLN A 204 11.51 3.81 -7.47
C GLN A 204 12.27 2.54 -7.04
N ARG A 205 13.39 2.26 -7.69
CA ARG A 205 14.25 1.08 -7.43
C ARG A 205 15.72 1.44 -7.58
N TYR A 206 16.57 0.82 -6.77
CA TYR A 206 18.01 1.00 -6.89
C TYR A 206 18.79 -0.23 -6.45
N SER A 207 19.88 -0.51 -7.14
CA SER A 207 20.93 -1.45 -6.73
C SER A 207 22.25 -0.76 -6.41
N ARG A 208 22.40 0.50 -6.87
CA ARG A 208 23.53 1.39 -6.61
C ARG A 208 23.02 2.76 -6.20
N PHE A 209 23.81 3.47 -5.41
CA PHE A 209 23.45 4.81 -4.99
C PHE A 209 23.65 5.81 -6.15
N PRO A 210 22.77 6.79 -6.31
CA PRO A 210 22.84 7.76 -7.39
C PRO A 210 24.04 8.69 -7.24
N ASP A 211 24.64 9.08 -8.37
CA ASP A 211 25.57 10.22 -8.39
C ASP A 211 24.75 11.52 -8.25
N PRO A 212 24.98 12.32 -7.19
CA PRO A 212 24.24 13.57 -6.99
C PRO A 212 24.31 14.55 -8.17
N LYS A 213 25.43 14.54 -8.93
CA LYS A 213 25.61 15.42 -10.10
C LYS A 213 24.65 15.09 -11.26
N GLY A 214 24.16 13.87 -11.32
CA GLY A 214 23.21 13.43 -12.36
C GLY A 214 21.78 13.92 -12.17
N PHE A 215 21.44 14.48 -10.98
CA PHE A 215 20.07 14.79 -10.58
C PHE A 215 19.97 16.21 -10.02
N PRO A 216 19.87 17.22 -10.89
CA PRO A 216 19.87 18.63 -10.49
C PRO A 216 18.63 19.02 -9.70
N VAL A 217 18.78 20.01 -8.82
CA VAL A 217 17.65 20.61 -8.10
C VAL A 217 16.93 21.57 -9.03
N LYS A 218 15.72 21.20 -9.45
CA LYS A 218 14.84 21.99 -10.34
C LYS A 218 13.42 22.01 -9.76
N ARG A 219 12.60 22.95 -10.22
CA ARG A 219 11.16 22.96 -10.00
C ARG A 219 10.45 22.23 -11.13
N ALA A 220 9.31 21.62 -10.82
CA ALA A 220 8.46 21.02 -11.84
C ALA A 220 8.02 22.05 -12.88
N SER A 221 8.02 21.62 -14.12
CA SER A 221 7.60 22.43 -15.26
C SER A 221 6.95 21.57 -16.34
N TYR A 222 6.23 22.23 -17.24
CA TYR A 222 5.66 21.54 -18.39
C TYR A 222 6.75 21.32 -19.43
N PRO A 223 6.87 20.08 -19.98
CA PRO A 223 7.68 19.88 -21.16
C PRO A 223 7.09 20.69 -22.34
N GLU A 224 7.90 21.01 -23.32
CA GLU A 224 7.44 21.67 -24.54
C GLU A 224 6.37 20.83 -25.26
N SER A 225 6.64 19.53 -25.37
CA SER A 225 5.73 18.51 -25.87
C SER A 225 5.97 17.18 -25.17
N TRP A 226 5.06 16.24 -25.31
CA TRP A 226 5.26 14.85 -24.84
C TRP A 226 4.70 13.85 -25.86
N PRO A 227 5.39 12.70 -26.05
CA PRO A 227 4.94 11.70 -27.01
C PRO A 227 3.63 11.05 -26.54
N ARG A 228 2.68 10.88 -27.46
CA ARG A 228 1.41 10.20 -27.18
C ARG A 228 1.58 8.68 -27.07
N ASP A 229 2.57 8.15 -27.75
CA ASP A 229 2.97 6.76 -27.68
C ASP A 229 4.05 6.55 -26.62
N TRP A 230 4.00 5.41 -25.95
CA TRP A 230 4.97 5.06 -24.92
C TRP A 230 6.37 4.84 -25.54
N PRO A 231 7.39 5.57 -25.07
CA PRO A 231 8.73 5.52 -25.69
C PRO A 231 9.57 4.30 -25.30
N GLY A 232 9.08 3.41 -24.41
CA GLY A 232 9.82 2.22 -23.99
C GLY A 232 11.02 2.51 -23.06
N SER A 233 11.12 3.70 -22.51
CA SER A 233 12.24 4.10 -21.66
C SER A 233 12.22 3.44 -20.28
N ASN A 234 13.41 3.24 -19.69
CA ASN A 234 13.56 2.84 -18.31
C ASN A 234 13.22 4.03 -17.38
N TYR A 235 12.26 3.85 -16.50
CA TYR A 235 11.74 4.87 -15.59
C TYR A 235 12.15 4.67 -14.12
N TYR A 236 12.89 3.62 -13.79
CA TYR A 236 13.21 3.28 -12.39
C TYR A 236 14.00 4.34 -11.65
N SER A 237 14.72 5.19 -12.38
CA SER A 237 15.44 6.34 -11.83
C SER A 237 14.61 7.63 -11.78
N HIS A 238 13.36 7.63 -12.26
CA HIS A 238 12.48 8.79 -12.17
C HIS A 238 12.13 9.11 -10.72
N TYR A 239 11.80 10.36 -10.45
CA TYR A 239 11.28 10.80 -9.16
C TYR A 239 9.82 10.37 -9.07
N THR A 240 9.53 9.33 -8.28
CA THR A 240 8.27 8.58 -8.39
C THR A 240 7.38 8.74 -7.18
N PHE A 241 6.17 9.27 -7.39
CA PHE A 241 5.08 9.26 -6.42
C PHE A 241 4.15 8.06 -6.60
N ASN A 242 4.25 7.35 -7.73
CA ASN A 242 3.45 6.14 -7.96
C ASN A 242 3.57 5.19 -6.77
N ASP A 243 2.45 4.55 -6.44
CA ASP A 243 2.31 3.61 -5.31
C ASP A 243 2.94 4.14 -4.00
N ASN A 244 2.94 5.48 -3.85
CA ASN A 244 3.43 6.26 -2.69
C ASN A 244 4.93 6.11 -2.38
N SER A 245 5.74 5.67 -3.32
CA SER A 245 7.16 5.37 -3.09
C SER A 245 7.89 6.44 -2.27
N ILE A 246 7.81 7.72 -2.68
CA ILE A 246 8.43 8.84 -1.96
C ILE A 246 7.69 9.17 -0.66
N VAL A 247 6.36 9.17 -0.68
CA VAL A 247 5.53 9.49 0.48
C VAL A 247 5.79 8.51 1.63
N ASP A 248 5.81 7.22 1.33
CA ASP A 248 6.07 6.18 2.34
C ASP A 248 7.53 6.18 2.83
N ALA A 249 8.49 6.59 1.98
CA ALA A 249 9.87 6.77 2.39
C ALA A 249 10.02 7.94 3.40
N ILE A 250 9.38 9.08 3.12
CA ILE A 250 9.33 10.22 4.06
C ILE A 250 8.73 9.77 5.39
N ASP A 251 7.61 9.06 5.35
CA ASP A 251 6.91 8.64 6.56
C ASP A 251 7.71 7.63 7.39
N ALA A 252 8.40 6.68 6.73
CA ALA A 252 9.29 5.74 7.41
C ALA A 252 10.48 6.46 8.09
N LEU A 253 11.04 7.49 7.46
CA LEU A 253 12.12 8.30 8.04
C LEU A 253 11.63 9.16 9.23
N LEU A 254 10.41 9.69 9.19
CA LEU A 254 9.81 10.37 10.34
C LEU A 254 9.59 9.41 11.51
N GLU A 255 9.19 8.17 11.23
CA GLU A 255 9.08 7.11 12.25
C GLU A 255 10.46 6.75 12.82
N ALA A 256 11.47 6.58 11.96
CA ALA A 256 12.86 6.33 12.38
C ALA A 256 13.41 7.42 13.30
N ALA A 257 13.11 8.68 13.00
CA ALA A 257 13.53 9.81 13.85
C ALA A 257 12.96 9.71 15.27
N ARG A 258 11.77 9.15 15.44
CA ARG A 258 11.16 8.91 16.76
C ARG A 258 11.71 7.67 17.44
N VAL A 259 11.87 6.57 16.71
CA VAL A 259 12.37 5.30 17.25
C VAL A 259 13.80 5.44 17.76
N TYR A 260 14.67 6.03 16.95
CA TYR A 260 16.11 6.11 17.24
C TYR A 260 16.54 7.46 17.85
N ASN A 261 15.62 8.44 17.93
CA ASN A 261 15.91 9.81 18.39
C ASN A 261 17.11 10.46 17.67
N GLU A 262 17.25 10.20 16.35
CA GLU A 262 18.34 10.74 15.54
C GLU A 262 17.84 11.81 14.56
N PRO A 263 18.37 13.06 14.68
CA PRO A 263 17.94 14.17 13.83
C PRO A 263 18.18 13.96 12.33
N ARG A 264 19.16 13.12 11.94
CA ARG A 264 19.48 12.88 10.53
C ARG A 264 18.33 12.22 9.74
N TYR A 265 17.52 11.39 10.39
CA TYR A 265 16.33 10.79 9.75
C TYR A 265 15.26 11.82 9.49
N ARG A 266 15.01 12.69 10.46
CA ARG A 266 14.11 13.82 10.30
C ARG A 266 14.58 14.76 9.20
N ALA A 267 15.86 15.11 9.16
CA ALA A 267 16.43 15.95 8.11
C ALA A 267 16.26 15.33 6.72
N ALA A 268 16.42 14.01 6.58
CA ALA A 268 16.17 13.32 5.31
C ALA A 268 14.68 13.34 4.92
N ALA A 269 13.77 13.15 5.88
CA ALA A 269 12.33 13.27 5.65
C ALA A 269 11.94 14.69 5.20
N GLU A 270 12.49 15.73 5.85
CA GLU A 270 12.26 17.13 5.50
C GLU A 270 12.78 17.46 4.09
N ARG A 271 13.95 16.94 3.67
CA ARG A 271 14.42 17.06 2.27
C ARG A 271 13.43 16.41 1.30
N GLY A 272 12.85 15.26 1.65
CA GLY A 272 11.78 14.64 0.86
C GLY A 272 10.54 15.52 0.77
N GLY A 273 10.19 16.19 1.86
CA GLY A 273 9.14 17.22 1.90
C GLY A 273 9.45 18.41 1.00
N ASP A 274 10.70 18.87 0.98
CA ASP A 274 11.16 19.95 0.10
C ASP A 274 11.07 19.55 -1.37
N PHE A 275 11.35 18.28 -1.69
CA PHE A 275 11.08 17.76 -3.03
C PHE A 275 9.59 17.86 -3.40
N ILE A 276 8.68 17.54 -2.50
CA ILE A 276 7.24 17.69 -2.76
C ILE A 276 6.91 19.15 -3.14
N LEU A 277 7.53 20.16 -2.49
CA LEU A 277 7.34 21.57 -2.83
C LEU A 277 7.92 21.92 -4.20
N LEU A 278 9.06 21.35 -4.58
CA LEU A 278 9.66 21.50 -5.90
C LEU A 278 8.82 20.84 -7.00
N ALA A 279 8.20 19.71 -6.68
CA ALA A 279 7.44 18.87 -7.62
C ALA A 279 6.01 19.39 -7.90
N GLN A 280 5.52 20.40 -7.15
CA GLN A 280 4.23 20.96 -7.47
C GLN A 280 4.27 21.66 -8.83
N MET A 281 3.40 21.22 -9.75
CA MET A 281 3.28 21.81 -11.08
C MET A 281 2.87 23.29 -11.01
N PRO A 282 3.34 24.13 -11.95
CA PRO A 282 2.87 25.50 -12.04
C PRO A 282 1.42 25.58 -12.51
N GLU A 283 0.83 26.76 -12.43
CA GLU A 283 -0.49 27.03 -13.05
C GLU A 283 -0.48 26.65 -14.55
N PRO A 284 -1.58 26.17 -15.09
CA PRO A 284 -2.94 26.11 -14.50
C PRO A 284 -3.25 24.85 -13.68
N GLN A 285 -2.30 23.96 -13.45
CA GLN A 285 -2.51 22.66 -12.81
C GLN A 285 -1.60 22.46 -11.58
N PRO A 286 -1.79 23.20 -10.46
CA PRO A 286 -0.92 23.14 -9.29
C PRO A 286 -1.12 21.86 -8.45
N GLY A 287 -1.05 20.71 -9.11
CA GLY A 287 -1.02 19.37 -8.55
C GLY A 287 0.35 18.71 -8.71
N TRP A 288 0.41 17.40 -8.70
CA TRP A 288 1.64 16.62 -8.87
C TRP A 288 1.46 15.59 -9.96
N ALA A 289 2.55 15.26 -10.67
CA ALA A 289 2.61 14.13 -11.59
C ALA A 289 2.83 12.82 -10.83
N GLN A 290 2.54 11.70 -11.46
CA GLN A 290 2.83 10.38 -10.91
C GLN A 290 4.35 10.12 -10.82
N GLN A 291 5.10 10.61 -11.81
CA GLN A 291 6.56 10.60 -11.84
C GLN A 291 7.11 11.76 -12.67
N TYR A 292 8.36 12.11 -12.40
CA TYR A 292 9.10 13.16 -13.09
C TYR A 292 10.44 12.62 -13.57
N ASP A 293 10.87 13.08 -14.74
CA ASP A 293 12.23 12.88 -15.21
C ASP A 293 13.25 13.74 -14.45
N ARG A 294 14.53 13.63 -14.82
CA ARG A 294 15.63 14.41 -14.23
C ARG A 294 15.49 15.93 -14.43
N ASP A 295 14.71 16.36 -15.41
CA ASP A 295 14.46 17.76 -15.73
C ASP A 295 13.21 18.30 -15.03
N MET A 296 12.59 17.47 -14.19
CA MET A 296 11.35 17.78 -13.44
C MET A 296 10.15 18.01 -14.36
N HIS A 297 10.12 17.34 -15.50
CA HIS A 297 8.94 17.24 -16.34
C HIS A 297 8.14 15.98 -15.98
N PRO A 298 6.80 16.04 -15.97
CA PRO A 298 5.99 14.82 -15.94
C PRO A 298 6.40 13.87 -17.07
N ALA A 299 6.61 12.60 -16.75
CA ALA A 299 7.22 11.64 -17.65
C ALA A 299 6.41 10.35 -17.77
N TRP A 300 6.63 9.60 -18.86
CA TRP A 300 6.15 8.23 -19.00
C TRP A 300 6.85 7.30 -17.99
N ALA A 301 6.09 6.37 -17.40
CA ALA A 301 6.65 5.20 -16.75
C ALA A 301 6.28 3.94 -17.55
N ARG A 302 5.31 3.14 -17.10
CA ARG A 302 4.80 2.01 -17.88
C ARG A 302 3.93 2.50 -19.04
N ARG A 303 3.71 1.65 -20.04
CA ARG A 303 2.91 1.99 -21.24
C ARG A 303 1.46 2.42 -20.98
N PHE A 304 1.00 2.36 -19.75
CA PHE A 304 -0.31 2.84 -19.30
C PHE A 304 -0.23 3.98 -18.26
N GLU A 305 0.94 4.61 -18.12
CA GLU A 305 1.22 5.69 -17.16
C GLU A 305 1.80 6.92 -17.90
N PRO A 306 0.93 7.72 -18.54
CA PRO A 306 1.37 8.84 -19.36
C PRO A 306 1.83 10.04 -18.53
N PRO A 307 2.65 10.94 -19.13
CA PRO A 307 2.92 12.26 -18.56
C PRO A 307 1.62 13.01 -18.28
N SER A 308 1.38 13.32 -16.99
CA SER A 308 0.10 13.89 -16.57
C SER A 308 0.19 14.48 -15.17
N VAL A 309 -0.78 15.30 -14.79
CA VAL A 309 -1.06 15.60 -13.38
C VAL A 309 -2.01 14.53 -12.86
N THR A 310 -1.71 13.97 -11.67
CA THR A 310 -2.49 12.82 -11.16
C THR A 310 -3.54 13.22 -10.13
N GLY A 311 -4.75 12.65 -10.25
CA GLY A 311 -5.82 12.80 -9.26
C GLY A 311 -5.68 11.86 -8.06
N GLY A 312 -4.91 10.77 -8.21
CA GLY A 312 -4.70 9.75 -7.16
C GLY A 312 -3.57 10.10 -6.22
N GLU A 313 -2.36 10.02 -6.72
CA GLU A 313 -1.11 10.20 -5.96
C GLU A 313 -1.02 11.58 -5.31
N SER A 314 -1.54 12.61 -5.95
CA SER A 314 -1.58 13.97 -5.39
C SER A 314 -2.37 14.07 -4.09
N GLN A 315 -3.39 13.24 -3.88
CA GLN A 315 -4.10 13.22 -2.60
C GLN A 315 -3.19 12.70 -1.48
N SER A 316 -2.37 11.71 -1.76
CA SER A 316 -1.38 11.19 -0.80
C SER A 316 -0.28 12.19 -0.51
N VAL A 317 0.18 12.89 -1.54
CA VAL A 317 1.17 13.98 -1.43
C VAL A 317 0.64 15.11 -0.55
N MET A 318 -0.59 15.59 -0.79
CA MET A 318 -1.22 16.62 0.05
C MET A 318 -1.37 16.15 1.51
N LYS A 319 -1.74 14.89 1.73
CA LYS A 319 -1.82 14.32 3.09
C LYS A 319 -0.45 14.29 3.75
N MET A 320 0.61 13.95 3.02
CA MET A 320 1.99 13.99 3.54
C MET A 320 2.43 15.39 3.93
N LEU A 321 2.04 16.42 3.18
CA LEU A 321 2.31 17.82 3.56
C LEU A 321 1.65 18.19 4.89
N VAL A 322 0.41 17.73 5.14
CA VAL A 322 -0.25 17.89 6.45
C VAL A 322 0.54 17.19 7.56
N VAL A 323 1.00 15.95 7.30
CA VAL A 323 1.83 15.21 8.26
C VAL A 323 3.14 15.93 8.56
N LEU A 324 3.85 16.38 7.53
CA LEU A 324 5.10 17.13 7.67
C LEU A 324 4.90 18.41 8.48
N TYR A 325 3.82 19.16 8.25
CA TYR A 325 3.51 20.33 9.06
C TYR A 325 3.29 19.97 10.53
N ARG A 326 2.49 18.95 10.82
CA ARG A 326 2.24 18.48 12.20
C ARG A 326 3.52 18.03 12.90
N GLU A 327 4.44 17.38 12.18
CA GLU A 327 5.69 16.89 12.74
C GLU A 327 6.75 17.98 12.94
N THR A 328 6.76 18.98 12.07
CA THR A 328 7.84 19.98 12.03
C THR A 328 7.43 21.35 12.52
N GLY A 329 6.15 21.70 12.49
CA GLY A 329 5.64 23.06 12.70
C GLY A 329 5.96 24.03 11.55
N ASN A 330 6.61 23.57 10.47
CA ASN A 330 7.06 24.45 9.40
C ASN A 330 5.93 24.73 8.39
N ARG A 331 5.47 25.98 8.38
CA ARG A 331 4.35 26.43 7.55
C ARG A 331 4.56 26.29 6.04
N LYS A 332 5.82 26.18 5.57
CA LYS A 332 6.10 25.97 4.13
C LYS A 332 5.33 24.77 3.56
N TYR A 333 5.03 23.74 4.37
CA TYR A 333 4.29 22.56 3.94
C TYR A 333 2.78 22.80 3.76
N LEU A 334 2.24 23.88 4.33
CA LEU A 334 0.83 24.26 4.11
C LEU A 334 0.63 25.13 2.87
N GLU A 335 1.67 25.84 2.40
CA GLU A 335 1.57 26.81 1.30
C GLU A 335 1.03 26.22 -0.02
N PRO A 336 1.37 24.96 -0.42
CA PRO A 336 0.85 24.36 -1.64
C PRO A 336 -0.63 24.01 -1.59
N LEU A 337 -1.17 23.73 -0.38
CA LEU A 337 -2.47 23.08 -0.20
C LEU A 337 -3.66 23.89 -0.74
N PRO A 338 -3.80 25.22 -0.49
CA PRO A 338 -4.98 25.97 -0.95
C PRO A 338 -5.16 25.92 -2.46
N ARG A 339 -4.08 26.15 -3.23
CA ARG A 339 -4.15 26.14 -4.70
C ARG A 339 -4.34 24.73 -5.26
N ALA A 340 -3.74 23.72 -4.63
CA ALA A 340 -3.93 22.31 -5.02
C ALA A 340 -5.38 21.86 -4.76
N LEU A 341 -5.95 22.16 -3.58
CA LEU A 341 -7.33 21.85 -3.26
C LEU A 341 -8.30 22.53 -4.23
N ALA A 342 -8.08 23.83 -4.52
CA ALA A 342 -8.89 24.56 -5.51
C ALA A 342 -8.79 23.93 -6.90
N TYR A 343 -7.59 23.50 -7.31
CA TYR A 343 -7.38 22.80 -8.58
C TYR A 343 -8.14 21.48 -8.65
N TYR A 344 -8.04 20.62 -7.64
CA TYR A 344 -8.71 19.33 -7.66
C TYR A 344 -10.23 19.45 -7.53
N LYS A 345 -10.75 20.44 -6.83
CA LYS A 345 -12.19 20.71 -6.79
C LYS A 345 -12.76 21.02 -8.18
N ARG A 346 -12.07 21.83 -8.98
CA ARG A 346 -12.51 22.12 -10.36
C ARG A 346 -12.23 20.99 -11.36
N SER A 347 -11.41 20.02 -10.97
CA SER A 347 -11.07 18.83 -11.77
C SER A 347 -11.96 17.62 -11.46
N ILE A 348 -12.91 17.74 -10.53
CA ILE A 348 -13.90 16.69 -10.28
C ILE A 348 -14.67 16.41 -11.57
N LEU A 349 -14.75 15.13 -11.92
CA LEU A 349 -15.49 14.69 -13.10
C LEU A 349 -16.99 14.93 -12.93
N PRO A 350 -17.71 15.34 -13.98
CA PRO A 350 -19.15 15.51 -13.93
C PRO A 350 -19.84 14.18 -13.57
N GLU A 351 -20.99 14.28 -12.93
CA GLU A 351 -21.86 13.11 -12.71
C GLU A 351 -22.35 12.56 -14.05
N VAL A 352 -22.50 11.24 -14.11
CA VAL A 352 -22.97 10.52 -15.29
C VAL A 352 -24.20 9.72 -14.87
N GLU A 353 -25.29 9.86 -15.61
CA GLU A 353 -26.57 9.21 -15.31
C GLU A 353 -26.45 7.68 -15.26
N ASN A 354 -25.70 7.08 -16.19
CA ASN A 354 -25.44 5.63 -16.24
C ASN A 354 -23.93 5.35 -16.21
N PRO A 355 -23.28 5.42 -15.02
CA PRO A 355 -21.85 5.23 -14.92
C PRO A 355 -21.44 3.80 -15.25
N SER A 356 -20.28 3.64 -15.87
CA SER A 356 -19.67 2.31 -16.10
C SER A 356 -19.41 1.58 -14.77
N GLU A 357 -19.29 0.24 -14.83
CA GLU A 357 -18.95 -0.56 -13.64
C GLU A 357 -17.62 -0.09 -13.01
N ILE A 358 -16.62 0.23 -13.84
CA ILE A 358 -15.32 0.74 -13.39
C ILE A 358 -15.50 2.03 -12.62
N ARG A 359 -16.36 2.94 -13.12
CA ARG A 359 -16.63 4.21 -12.44
C ARG A 359 -17.38 3.99 -11.12
N ARG A 360 -18.39 3.13 -11.06
CA ARG A 360 -19.09 2.76 -9.81
C ARG A 360 -18.14 2.14 -8.78
N ARG A 361 -17.20 1.31 -9.23
CA ARG A 361 -16.20 0.70 -8.34
C ARG A 361 -15.20 1.73 -7.80
N ALA A 362 -14.72 2.64 -8.62
CA ALA A 362 -13.73 3.65 -8.23
C ALA A 362 -14.36 4.77 -7.41
N CYS A 363 -15.56 5.18 -7.77
CA CYS A 363 -16.28 6.31 -7.21
C CYS A 363 -17.72 5.87 -6.89
N PRO A 364 -17.96 5.33 -5.68
CA PRO A 364 -19.31 4.97 -5.24
C PRO A 364 -20.28 6.15 -5.33
N GLU A 365 -21.56 5.84 -5.44
CA GLU A 365 -22.63 6.84 -5.51
C GLU A 365 -22.52 7.88 -4.37
N GLY A 366 -22.72 9.15 -4.70
CA GLY A 366 -22.57 10.27 -3.78
C GLY A 366 -21.13 10.67 -3.46
N THR A 367 -20.12 10.03 -4.07
CA THR A 367 -18.72 10.42 -3.90
C THR A 367 -18.20 11.20 -5.11
N ALA A 368 -17.35 12.19 -4.87
CA ALA A 368 -16.65 12.89 -5.93
C ALA A 368 -15.72 11.93 -6.69
N CYS A 369 -15.65 12.05 -8.02
CA CYS A 369 -14.79 11.24 -8.86
C CYS A 369 -13.72 12.09 -9.55
N LEU A 370 -12.49 11.60 -9.57
CA LEU A 370 -11.38 12.19 -10.30
C LEU A 370 -10.84 11.19 -11.33
N ALA A 371 -10.34 11.70 -12.45
CA ALA A 371 -9.48 10.91 -13.31
C ALA A 371 -8.14 10.66 -12.59
N ARG A 372 -7.53 9.48 -12.82
CA ARG A 372 -6.16 9.27 -12.35
C ARG A 372 -5.18 10.19 -13.06
N PHE A 373 -5.41 10.47 -14.35
CA PHE A 373 -4.54 11.29 -15.18
C PHE A 373 -5.29 12.48 -15.78
N TYR A 374 -4.65 13.65 -15.75
CA TYR A 374 -5.11 14.86 -16.42
C TYR A 374 -4.03 15.34 -17.38
N GLU A 375 -4.44 15.59 -18.63
CA GLU A 375 -3.55 16.07 -19.68
C GLU A 375 -2.87 17.38 -19.26
N LEU A 376 -1.58 17.45 -19.54
CA LEU A 376 -0.77 18.63 -19.23
C LEU A 376 -1.32 19.86 -19.95
N ARG A 377 -1.41 21.00 -19.25
CA ARG A 377 -1.89 22.31 -19.67
C ARG A 377 -3.40 22.40 -19.88
N THR A 378 -4.04 21.41 -20.50
CA THR A 378 -5.46 21.44 -20.88
C THR A 378 -6.40 20.99 -19.76
N ASN A 379 -5.88 20.22 -18.80
CA ASN A 379 -6.65 19.59 -17.72
C ASN A 379 -7.75 18.63 -18.19
N ARG A 380 -7.73 18.18 -19.43
CA ARG A 380 -8.67 17.15 -19.91
C ARG A 380 -8.38 15.82 -19.22
N PRO A 381 -9.41 15.10 -18.73
CA PRO A 381 -9.20 13.75 -18.23
C PRO A 381 -8.57 12.86 -19.29
N LEU A 382 -7.51 12.13 -18.91
CA LEU A 382 -6.86 11.14 -19.75
C LEU A 382 -7.17 9.75 -19.21
N TYR A 383 -7.50 8.87 -20.12
CA TYR A 383 -7.73 7.46 -19.85
C TYR A 383 -6.81 6.61 -20.73
N ILE A 384 -6.55 5.41 -20.28
CA ILE A 384 -5.84 4.42 -21.07
C ILE A 384 -6.84 3.37 -21.52
N THR A 385 -6.94 3.20 -22.82
CA THR A 385 -7.77 2.19 -23.46
C THR A 385 -6.89 1.12 -24.09
N LYS A 386 -7.43 -0.06 -24.31
CA LYS A 386 -6.77 -1.04 -25.17
C LYS A 386 -7.06 -0.64 -26.60
N GLY A 387 -6.03 -0.32 -27.35
CA GLY A 387 -6.13 -0.06 -28.78
C GLY A 387 -6.76 -1.25 -29.50
N THR A 388 -7.78 -0.95 -30.29
CA THR A 388 -8.59 -1.92 -31.00
C THR A 388 -7.82 -2.49 -32.18
N ARG A 389 -7.13 -3.58 -32.01
CA ARG A 389 -6.85 -4.51 -33.12
C ARG A 389 -6.95 -5.93 -32.59
N VAL A 390 -8.15 -6.40 -32.41
CA VAL A 390 -8.40 -7.84 -32.37
C VAL A 390 -8.54 -8.29 -33.81
N SER A 391 -7.47 -8.78 -34.44
CA SER A 391 -7.60 -9.61 -35.60
C SER A 391 -7.94 -11.02 -35.12
N VAL A 392 -9.19 -11.39 -35.16
CA VAL A 392 -9.62 -12.79 -35.06
C VAL A 392 -9.33 -13.44 -36.41
N LEU A 393 -8.12 -13.93 -36.56
CA LEU A 393 -7.76 -14.84 -37.63
C LEU A 393 -7.61 -16.22 -36.99
N ASP A 394 -8.45 -17.15 -37.44
CA ASP A 394 -8.38 -18.58 -37.15
C ASP A 394 -8.09 -18.98 -35.69
N GLN A 395 -9.13 -18.98 -34.86
CA GLN A 395 -9.18 -19.59 -33.52
C GLN A 395 -8.06 -19.23 -32.53
N SER A 396 -7.16 -18.35 -32.89
CA SER A 396 -6.17 -17.76 -31.99
C SER A 396 -6.36 -16.24 -31.94
N ALA A 397 -6.86 -15.73 -30.79
CA ALA A 397 -6.90 -14.30 -30.52
C ALA A 397 -5.48 -13.80 -30.34
N THR A 398 -4.89 -13.20 -31.35
CA THR A 398 -3.63 -12.47 -31.19
C THR A 398 -3.97 -11.09 -30.62
N THR A 399 -3.77 -10.92 -29.35
CA THR A 399 -3.81 -9.60 -28.71
C THR A 399 -2.60 -8.81 -29.20
N VAL A 400 -2.82 -7.82 -30.05
CA VAL A 400 -1.86 -6.74 -30.23
C VAL A 400 -1.96 -5.88 -28.98
N ASP A 401 -0.96 -5.92 -28.12
CA ASP A 401 -0.83 -5.15 -26.88
C ASP A 401 -0.64 -3.65 -27.18
N GLY A 402 -1.67 -3.00 -27.73
CA GLY A 402 -1.71 -1.55 -27.90
C GLY A 402 -2.45 -0.91 -26.74
N TYR A 403 -1.77 -0.04 -25.97
CA TYR A 403 -2.44 0.90 -25.10
C TYR A 403 -2.50 2.24 -25.80
N GLU A 404 -3.67 2.87 -25.75
CA GLU A 404 -3.89 4.19 -26.35
C GLU A 404 -4.32 5.18 -25.29
N VAL A 405 -3.82 6.39 -25.40
CA VAL A 405 -4.28 7.53 -24.58
C VAL A 405 -5.60 8.04 -25.16
N SER A 406 -6.65 8.05 -24.35
CA SER A 406 -8.00 8.42 -24.73
C SER A 406 -8.55 9.55 -23.85
N TYR A 407 -9.51 10.29 -24.36
CA TYR A 407 -10.30 11.25 -23.58
C TYR A 407 -11.68 10.69 -23.18
N SER A 408 -12.00 9.50 -23.59
CA SER A 408 -13.22 8.77 -23.23
C SER A 408 -12.92 7.73 -22.15
N ASP A 409 -13.76 7.62 -21.14
CA ASP A 409 -13.72 6.57 -20.14
C ASP A 409 -14.44 5.28 -20.58
N ALA A 410 -14.94 5.24 -21.82
CA ALA A 410 -15.38 4.02 -22.46
C ALA A 410 -14.17 3.12 -22.76
N SER A 411 -14.29 1.83 -22.50
CA SER A 411 -13.28 0.81 -22.89
C SER A 411 -11.92 0.96 -22.23
N VAL A 412 -11.88 1.56 -21.05
CA VAL A 412 -10.64 1.68 -20.27
C VAL A 412 -10.11 0.33 -19.84
N ILE A 413 -8.79 0.27 -19.63
CA ILE A 413 -8.15 -0.92 -19.07
C ILE A 413 -8.69 -1.23 -17.66
N THR A 414 -8.81 -2.52 -17.32
CA THR A 414 -9.40 -2.98 -16.08
C THR A 414 -8.38 -3.36 -15.00
N HIS A 415 -7.15 -3.68 -15.42
CA HIS A 415 -6.08 -4.12 -14.55
C HIS A 415 -5.32 -2.97 -13.86
N TYR A 416 -5.58 -1.72 -14.25
CA TYR A 416 -4.96 -0.52 -13.68
C TYR A 416 -6.03 0.56 -13.46
N GLY A 417 -6.05 1.13 -12.24
CA GLY A 417 -7.07 2.12 -11.88
C GLY A 417 -6.90 3.44 -12.64
N VAL A 418 -7.85 3.77 -13.50
CA VAL A 418 -7.88 5.02 -14.30
C VAL A 418 -8.74 6.10 -13.69
N LEU A 419 -9.53 5.75 -12.67
CA LEU A 419 -10.40 6.63 -11.88
C LEU A 419 -10.09 6.46 -10.39
N THR A 420 -10.29 7.52 -9.62
CA THR A 420 -10.07 7.52 -8.18
C THR A 420 -11.13 8.35 -7.45
N SER A 421 -11.48 7.95 -6.23
CA SER A 421 -12.40 8.71 -5.39
C SER A 421 -11.75 10.02 -4.91
N GLY A 422 -12.52 11.09 -4.91
CA GLY A 422 -12.15 12.40 -4.36
C GLY A 422 -12.49 12.57 -2.87
N GLU A 423 -12.97 11.53 -2.17
CA GLU A 423 -13.37 11.66 -0.76
C GLU A 423 -12.21 12.08 0.16
N ARG A 424 -11.00 11.66 -0.17
CA ARG A 424 -9.81 12.09 0.55
C ARG A 424 -9.54 13.59 0.43
N LEU A 425 -9.93 14.25 -0.66
CA LEU A 425 -9.83 15.71 -0.78
C LEU A 425 -10.65 16.41 0.31
N LYS A 426 -11.87 15.93 0.58
CA LYS A 426 -12.73 16.49 1.64
C LYS A 426 -12.08 16.32 3.02
N GLN A 427 -11.43 15.17 3.25
CA GLN A 427 -10.71 14.92 4.50
C GLN A 427 -9.49 15.85 4.63
N ILE A 428 -8.66 15.96 3.60
CA ILE A 428 -7.48 16.83 3.59
C ILE A 428 -7.88 18.28 3.82
N GLU A 429 -8.96 18.73 3.18
CA GLU A 429 -9.46 20.10 3.38
C GLU A 429 -9.90 20.34 4.82
N ARG A 430 -10.67 19.43 5.42
CA ARG A 430 -11.05 19.55 6.84
C ARG A 430 -9.81 19.62 7.73
N GLU A 431 -8.86 18.70 7.54
CA GLU A 431 -7.62 18.69 8.31
C GLU A 431 -6.80 19.97 8.12
N TYR A 432 -6.76 20.51 6.90
CA TYR A 432 -6.09 21.79 6.64
C TYR A 432 -6.76 22.93 7.40
N GLN A 433 -8.08 23.03 7.37
CA GLN A 433 -8.83 24.06 8.10
C GLN A 433 -8.63 23.96 9.62
N GLU A 434 -8.55 22.76 10.15
CA GLU A 434 -8.29 22.52 11.58
C GLU A 434 -6.90 22.99 12.02
N ILE A 435 -5.88 22.77 11.18
CA ILE A 435 -4.48 22.96 11.58
C ILE A 435 -3.90 24.32 11.17
N VAL A 436 -4.47 24.99 10.16
CA VAL A 436 -3.88 26.22 9.59
C VAL A 436 -3.77 27.37 10.60
N HIS A 437 -4.66 27.41 11.59
CA HIS A 437 -4.70 28.40 12.67
C HIS A 437 -4.30 27.86 14.04
N ALA A 438 -4.04 26.55 14.14
CA ALA A 438 -3.65 25.92 15.41
C ALA A 438 -2.19 26.19 15.74
N ASP A 439 -1.86 26.18 17.04
CA ASP A 439 -0.48 26.25 17.50
C ASP A 439 0.25 24.97 17.10
N PRO A 440 1.35 25.05 16.32
CA PRO A 440 2.12 23.89 15.89
C PRO A 440 2.57 22.98 17.05
N ALA A 441 2.85 23.53 18.22
CA ALA A 441 3.27 22.76 19.39
C ALA A 441 2.19 21.76 19.86
N THR A 442 0.92 22.06 19.61
CA THR A 442 -0.23 21.20 19.98
C THR A 442 -0.55 20.13 18.95
N LEU A 443 -0.01 20.25 17.74
CA LEU A 443 -0.36 19.41 16.61
C LEU A 443 0.44 18.11 16.52
N ARG A 444 1.61 18.07 17.18
CA ARG A 444 2.47 16.90 17.15
C ARG A 444 1.83 15.75 17.92
N ARG A 445 1.61 14.64 17.25
CA ARG A 445 1.03 13.45 17.87
C ARG A 445 2.09 12.73 18.70
N PRO A 446 1.86 12.50 20.00
CA PRO A 446 2.79 11.73 20.82
C PRO A 446 2.85 10.25 20.42
N ASP A 447 1.74 9.71 19.92
CA ASP A 447 1.53 8.32 19.51
C ASP A 447 1.72 8.07 18.01
N ARG A 448 2.53 8.89 17.33
CA ARG A 448 2.68 8.81 15.87
C ARG A 448 3.07 7.41 15.35
N LEU A 449 3.85 6.67 16.15
CA LEU A 449 4.21 5.28 15.80
C LEU A 449 2.99 4.36 15.64
N HIS A 450 1.90 4.67 16.36
CA HIS A 450 0.64 3.95 16.24
C HIS A 450 -0.29 4.58 15.20
N GLY A 451 -0.30 5.90 15.12
CA GLY A 451 -1.22 6.68 14.28
C GLY A 451 -1.00 6.55 12.79
N LEU A 452 0.23 6.29 12.37
CA LEU A 452 0.60 6.11 10.96
C LEU A 452 0.92 4.65 10.60
N SER A 453 0.68 3.72 11.51
CA SER A 453 0.78 2.31 11.18
C SER A 453 -0.35 1.92 10.22
N PRO A 454 -0.02 1.40 9.04
CA PRO A 454 -1.03 0.88 8.11
C PRO A 454 -1.78 -0.34 8.69
N TRP A 455 -1.28 -0.87 9.80
CA TRP A 455 -1.68 -2.15 10.37
C TRP A 455 -2.58 -2.01 11.60
N SER A 456 -2.37 -0.99 12.42
CA SER A 456 -3.13 -0.82 13.67
C SER A 456 -4.59 -0.47 13.47
N GLY A 457 -5.02 -0.16 12.24
CA GLY A 457 -6.39 0.25 11.92
C GLY A 457 -6.86 1.52 12.62
N ARG A 458 -5.93 2.31 13.18
CA ARG A 458 -6.24 3.60 13.80
C ARG A 458 -6.23 4.75 12.79
N GLU A 459 -5.42 4.63 11.74
CA GLU A 459 -5.47 5.51 10.57
C GLU A 459 -5.13 4.71 9.31
N ALA A 460 -5.85 4.98 8.23
CA ALA A 460 -5.50 4.42 6.93
C ALA A 460 -4.13 4.94 6.49
N PRO A 461 -3.30 4.10 5.86
CA PRO A 461 -2.00 4.53 5.34
C PRO A 461 -2.18 5.66 4.34
N ILE A 462 -1.19 6.57 4.33
CA ILE A 462 -1.13 7.63 3.32
C ILE A 462 -1.03 6.93 1.96
N GLY A 463 -2.10 7.04 1.18
CA GLY A 463 -2.10 6.57 -0.20
C GLY A 463 -2.29 5.07 -0.45
N SER A 464 -2.51 4.26 0.57
CA SER A 464 -2.88 2.88 0.27
C SER A 464 -4.16 2.84 -0.55
N GLY A 465 -4.10 2.26 -1.75
CA GLY A 465 -5.27 1.83 -2.51
C GLY A 465 -5.99 0.65 -1.84
N VAL A 466 -5.56 0.27 -0.64
CA VAL A 466 -6.29 -0.66 0.20
C VAL A 466 -7.60 0.02 0.57
N ARG A 467 -8.67 -0.38 -0.06
CA ARG A 467 -10.00 -0.16 0.49
C ARG A 467 -9.92 -0.70 1.92
N GLU A 468 -10.01 0.18 2.90
CA GLU A 468 -10.54 -0.25 4.18
C GLU A 468 -11.83 -0.96 3.82
N GLY A 469 -11.86 -2.29 3.97
CA GLY A 469 -13.12 -3.00 3.91
C GLY A 469 -14.01 -2.26 4.89
N ALA A 470 -15.13 -1.71 4.40
CA ALA A 470 -16.03 -0.90 5.20
C ALA A 470 -16.10 -1.55 6.58
N GLU A 471 -15.79 -0.80 7.64
CA GLU A 471 -15.80 -1.36 8.99
C GLU A 471 -17.15 -2.04 9.15
N ALA A 472 -17.16 -3.34 9.46
CA ALA A 472 -18.39 -4.07 9.63
C ALA A 472 -19.29 -3.28 10.61
N PRO A 473 -20.60 -3.10 10.33
CA PRO A 473 -21.47 -2.39 11.23
C PRO A 473 -21.42 -3.02 12.62
N GLY A 474 -21.50 -2.22 13.65
CA GLY A 474 -21.46 -2.65 15.04
C GLY A 474 -20.31 -2.07 15.85
N GLY A 475 -20.46 -2.05 17.17
CA GLY A 475 -19.42 -1.61 18.09
C GLY A 475 -18.21 -2.56 18.12
N LEU A 476 -17.10 -2.11 18.68
CA LEU A 476 -15.86 -2.93 18.76
C LEU A 476 -16.10 -4.29 19.45
N GLN A 477 -16.98 -4.35 20.43
CA GLN A 477 -17.36 -5.57 21.14
C GLN A 477 -18.05 -6.57 20.22
N GLU A 478 -19.01 -6.12 19.42
CA GLU A 478 -19.74 -6.96 18.45
C GLU A 478 -18.80 -7.47 17.36
N ARG A 479 -17.91 -6.62 16.86
CA ARG A 479 -16.90 -7.01 15.89
C ARG A 479 -15.91 -8.02 16.46
N ALA A 480 -15.52 -7.89 17.75
CA ALA A 480 -14.67 -8.88 18.42
C ALA A 480 -15.36 -10.24 18.51
N ARG A 481 -16.66 -10.28 18.88
CA ARG A 481 -17.45 -11.53 18.85
C ARG A 481 -17.49 -12.16 17.47
N ALA A 482 -17.70 -11.36 16.43
CA ALA A 482 -17.74 -11.83 15.05
C ALA A 482 -16.39 -12.46 14.63
N VAL A 483 -15.26 -11.85 14.98
CA VAL A 483 -13.93 -12.42 14.71
C VAL A 483 -13.74 -13.74 15.45
N ILE A 484 -14.09 -13.80 16.75
CA ILE A 484 -13.95 -15.03 17.55
C ILE A 484 -14.77 -16.16 16.93
N ALA A 485 -16.01 -15.88 16.54
CA ALA A 485 -16.93 -16.85 15.92
C ALA A 485 -16.48 -17.30 14.53
N ALA A 486 -15.74 -16.49 13.79
CA ALA A 486 -15.23 -16.80 12.45
C ALA A 486 -13.99 -17.68 12.45
N LEU A 487 -13.30 -17.88 13.59
CA LEU A 487 -12.14 -18.75 13.69
C LEU A 487 -12.54 -20.23 13.72
N ASP A 488 -11.91 -21.03 12.89
CA ASP A 488 -12.09 -22.48 12.94
C ASP A 488 -11.35 -23.13 14.14
N ALA A 489 -11.47 -24.47 14.25
CA ALA A 489 -10.82 -25.21 15.32
C ALA A 489 -9.29 -25.04 15.38
N ARG A 490 -8.64 -24.64 14.31
CA ARG A 490 -7.18 -24.38 14.22
C ARG A 490 -6.80 -22.96 14.61
N GLY A 491 -7.76 -22.01 14.62
CA GLY A 491 -7.53 -20.59 14.75
C GLY A 491 -7.44 -19.85 13.40
N ALA A 492 -7.81 -20.50 12.30
CA ALA A 492 -7.83 -19.90 10.98
C ALA A 492 -9.14 -19.16 10.69
N SER A 493 -9.07 -17.98 10.10
CA SER A 493 -10.19 -17.35 9.39
C SER A 493 -10.22 -17.85 7.96
N VAL A 494 -11.24 -18.65 7.62
CA VAL A 494 -11.38 -19.23 6.28
C VAL A 494 -12.53 -18.52 5.55
N GLU A 495 -12.21 -17.97 4.39
CA GLU A 495 -13.18 -17.26 3.55
C GLU A 495 -13.29 -17.87 2.14
N LYS A 496 -14.31 -17.47 1.39
CA LYS A 496 -14.45 -17.85 -0.02
C LYS A 496 -13.70 -16.85 -0.90
N GLY A 497 -12.75 -17.33 -1.69
CA GLY A 497 -11.97 -16.48 -2.57
C GLY A 497 -11.23 -17.27 -3.64
N THR A 498 -10.40 -16.58 -4.41
CA THR A 498 -9.55 -17.17 -5.45
C THR A 498 -8.09 -17.08 -5.03
N ILE A 499 -7.29 -18.11 -5.32
CA ILE A 499 -5.86 -18.14 -5.02
C ILE A 499 -4.99 -18.08 -6.29
N GLY A 500 -5.53 -18.47 -7.43
CA GLY A 500 -4.82 -18.41 -8.71
C GLY A 500 -4.73 -17.00 -9.28
N LYS A 501 -3.65 -16.66 -10.01
CA LYS A 501 -3.76 -15.65 -11.06
C LYS A 501 -4.69 -16.26 -12.10
N ALA A 502 -5.65 -15.47 -12.56
CA ALA A 502 -6.28 -15.80 -13.81
C ALA A 502 -5.18 -15.91 -14.86
N ASP A 503 -5.06 -17.07 -15.50
CA ASP A 503 -4.22 -17.20 -16.67
C ASP A 503 -4.64 -16.11 -17.64
N ARG A 504 -3.69 -15.31 -18.09
CA ARG A 504 -3.82 -14.17 -18.99
C ARG A 504 -5.27 -13.72 -19.27
N ILE A 505 -5.70 -12.64 -18.63
CA ILE A 505 -6.94 -11.97 -19.00
C ILE A 505 -6.80 -11.53 -20.46
N VAL A 506 -7.65 -12.07 -21.32
CA VAL A 506 -7.85 -11.55 -22.68
C VAL A 506 -8.99 -10.53 -22.57
N SER A 507 -8.66 -9.24 -22.57
CA SER A 507 -9.69 -8.23 -22.65
C SER A 507 -10.04 -8.01 -24.13
N VAL A 508 -11.31 -8.18 -24.45
CA VAL A 508 -11.86 -7.91 -25.77
C VAL A 508 -12.67 -6.62 -25.70
N PHE A 509 -12.40 -5.73 -26.62
CA PHE A 509 -13.18 -4.51 -26.79
C PHE A 509 -14.05 -4.63 -28.05
N ALA A 510 -15.33 -4.26 -27.92
CA ALA A 510 -16.27 -4.23 -29.03
C ALA A 510 -16.35 -2.81 -29.61
N SER A 511 -15.75 -2.59 -30.78
CA SER A 511 -15.91 -1.33 -31.54
C SER A 511 -17.26 -1.21 -32.26
N ARG A 512 -18.09 -2.25 -32.21
CA ARG A 512 -19.47 -2.35 -32.72
C ARG A 512 -20.15 -3.51 -32.00
N ASP A 513 -21.47 -3.64 -32.17
CA ASP A 513 -22.20 -4.80 -31.71
C ASP A 513 -21.58 -6.07 -32.36
N MET A 514 -21.15 -7.01 -31.53
CA MET A 514 -20.48 -8.23 -31.98
C MET A 514 -20.72 -9.39 -31.03
N VAL A 515 -20.44 -10.60 -31.50
CA VAL A 515 -20.40 -11.79 -30.64
C VAL A 515 -18.98 -12.34 -30.68
N VAL A 516 -18.35 -12.45 -29.51
CA VAL A 516 -17.04 -13.09 -29.37
C VAL A 516 -17.26 -14.54 -28.97
N SER A 517 -16.72 -15.47 -29.76
CA SER A 517 -16.75 -16.90 -29.42
C SER A 517 -15.37 -17.32 -28.90
N LEU A 518 -15.30 -17.87 -27.69
CA LEU A 518 -14.06 -18.35 -27.08
C LEU A 518 -14.34 -19.68 -26.37
N ALA A 519 -13.55 -20.69 -26.65
CA ALA A 519 -13.70 -22.04 -26.08
C ALA A 519 -15.15 -22.60 -26.16
N GLY A 520 -15.85 -22.36 -27.26
CA GLY A 520 -17.22 -22.84 -27.51
C GLY A 520 -18.32 -22.02 -26.79
N LYS A 521 -17.96 -20.96 -26.06
CA LYS A 521 -18.92 -20.06 -25.41
C LYS A 521 -19.03 -18.75 -26.19
N ALA A 522 -20.26 -18.33 -26.46
CA ALA A 522 -20.55 -17.07 -27.14
C ALA A 522 -20.79 -15.95 -26.13
N TYR A 523 -20.15 -14.81 -26.34
CA TYR A 523 -20.26 -13.60 -25.53
C TYR A 523 -20.79 -12.47 -26.42
N PRO A 524 -22.09 -12.14 -26.34
CA PRO A 524 -22.64 -10.98 -27.03
C PRO A 524 -22.12 -9.70 -26.40
N MET A 525 -21.60 -8.81 -27.21
CA MET A 525 -21.06 -7.52 -26.76
C MET A 525 -21.73 -6.40 -27.55
N LYS A 526 -22.06 -5.32 -26.88
CA LYS A 526 -22.50 -4.08 -27.48
C LYS A 526 -21.31 -3.21 -27.86
N GLU A 527 -21.52 -2.29 -28.77
CA GLU A 527 -20.53 -1.26 -29.06
C GLU A 527 -20.05 -0.58 -27.78
N ASN A 528 -18.73 -0.45 -27.62
CA ASN A 528 -18.03 0.06 -26.43
C ASN A 528 -18.01 -0.85 -25.19
N ASP A 529 -18.52 -2.09 -25.29
CA ASP A 529 -18.32 -3.06 -24.20
C ASP A 529 -16.86 -3.53 -24.12
N THR A 530 -16.39 -3.72 -22.89
CA THR A 530 -15.13 -4.44 -22.61
C THR A 530 -15.46 -5.72 -21.86
N LEU A 531 -15.01 -6.85 -22.38
CA LEU A 531 -15.15 -8.15 -21.75
C LEU A 531 -13.78 -8.72 -21.41
N ASP A 532 -13.52 -8.98 -20.12
CA ASP A 532 -12.34 -9.71 -19.69
C ASP A 532 -12.63 -11.21 -19.72
N ILE A 533 -11.98 -11.89 -20.64
CA ILE A 533 -12.12 -13.34 -20.82
C ILE A 533 -10.91 -14.02 -20.19
N TYR A 534 -11.19 -15.00 -19.36
CA TYR A 534 -10.18 -15.88 -18.78
C TYR A 534 -10.13 -17.15 -19.62
N PRO A 535 -9.12 -17.40 -20.46
CA PRO A 535 -9.06 -18.56 -21.37
C PRO A 535 -9.13 -19.89 -20.62
N GLY A 536 -8.61 -19.95 -19.40
CA GLY A 536 -8.72 -21.10 -18.49
C GLY A 536 -9.96 -21.10 -17.60
N GLY A 537 -10.90 -20.15 -17.80
CA GLY A 537 -12.00 -19.90 -16.89
C GLY A 537 -11.60 -19.02 -15.70
N GLU A 538 -12.59 -18.44 -15.01
CA GLU A 538 -12.33 -17.78 -13.72
C GLU A 538 -11.74 -18.81 -12.76
N PRO A 539 -10.65 -18.48 -12.03
CA PRO A 539 -10.12 -19.40 -11.04
C PRO A 539 -11.23 -19.75 -10.05
N PRO A 540 -11.43 -21.04 -9.76
CA PRO A 540 -12.56 -21.47 -8.95
C PRO A 540 -12.50 -20.80 -7.58
N ARG A 541 -13.64 -20.28 -7.12
CA ARG A 541 -13.79 -19.82 -5.74
C ARG A 541 -13.71 -21.02 -4.81
N GLN A 542 -12.71 -21.00 -3.95
CA GLN A 542 -12.47 -22.06 -2.98
C GLN A 542 -12.33 -21.49 -1.57
N ARG A 543 -12.17 -22.37 -0.61
CA ARG A 543 -11.87 -21.96 0.78
C ARG A 543 -10.42 -21.55 0.87
N ILE A 544 -10.16 -20.30 1.27
CA ILE A 544 -8.82 -19.72 1.37
C ILE A 544 -8.58 -19.08 2.74
N ILE A 545 -7.31 -18.90 3.07
CA ILE A 545 -6.83 -18.11 4.19
C ILE A 545 -6.10 -16.91 3.61
N VAL A 546 -6.38 -15.71 4.14
CA VAL A 546 -5.86 -14.43 3.64
C VAL A 546 -5.07 -13.73 4.74
N SER A 547 -3.80 -13.41 4.51
CA SER A 547 -2.92 -12.75 5.49
C SER A 547 -3.43 -11.37 5.90
N GLN A 548 -4.01 -10.62 5.00
CA GLN A 548 -4.63 -9.33 5.32
C GLN A 548 -5.87 -9.48 6.23
N THR A 549 -6.68 -10.52 6.02
CA THR A 549 -7.82 -10.85 6.91
C THR A 549 -7.31 -11.25 8.30
N PHE A 550 -6.26 -12.08 8.37
CA PHE A 550 -5.61 -12.41 9.63
C PHE A 550 -5.15 -11.14 10.36
N ALA A 551 -4.36 -10.27 9.71
CA ALA A 551 -3.83 -9.06 10.34
C ALA A 551 -4.95 -8.13 10.83
N ARG A 552 -5.99 -7.94 10.03
CA ARG A 552 -7.18 -7.15 10.43
C ARG A 552 -7.85 -7.72 11.66
N ASN A 553 -8.04 -9.03 11.73
CA ASN A 553 -8.69 -9.70 12.86
C ASN A 553 -7.84 -9.61 14.13
N ILE A 554 -6.51 -9.82 14.02
CA ILE A 554 -5.58 -9.65 15.14
C ILE A 554 -5.61 -8.20 15.64
N GLY A 555 -5.49 -7.20 14.75
CA GLY A 555 -5.56 -5.79 15.12
C GLY A 555 -6.88 -5.40 15.77
N LEU A 556 -8.01 -6.02 15.38
CA LEU A 556 -9.31 -5.79 16.00
C LEU A 556 -9.38 -6.38 17.41
N LEU A 557 -8.95 -7.63 17.60
CA LEU A 557 -8.90 -8.27 18.92
C LEU A 557 -7.93 -7.53 19.86
N SER A 558 -6.78 -7.11 19.35
CA SER A 558 -5.80 -6.31 20.10
C SER A 558 -6.40 -4.98 20.57
N ARG A 559 -7.07 -4.25 19.70
CA ARG A 559 -7.80 -3.01 20.08
C ARG A 559 -8.89 -3.25 21.13
N TYR A 560 -9.57 -4.38 21.05
CA TYR A 560 -10.57 -4.74 22.05
C TYR A 560 -9.93 -5.02 23.42
N LEU A 561 -8.80 -5.69 23.45
CA LEU A 561 -8.07 -6.05 24.68
C LEU A 561 -7.30 -4.89 25.31
N ALA A 562 -6.93 -3.87 24.54
CA ALA A 562 -6.20 -2.68 25.02
C ALA A 562 -7.11 -1.63 25.70
N ARG A 563 -8.44 -1.85 25.76
CA ARG A 563 -9.43 -1.01 26.46
C ARG A 563 -9.54 -1.41 27.91
#